data_56cd861a0b6476d332a6d7bdc9973b58
#
_entry.id   56cd861a0b6476d332a6d7bdc9973b58
#
_cell.length_a   1.000
_cell.length_b   1.000
_cell.length_c   1.000
_cell.angle_alpha   90.00
_cell.angle_beta   90.00
_cell.angle_gamma   90.00
#
_symmetry.space_group_name_H-M   'P 1'
#
loop_
_entity.id
_entity.type
_entity.pdbx_description
1 polymer ?
#
loop_
_entity_poly.entity_id
_entity_poly.type
_entity_poly.pdbx_seq_one_letter_code
_entity_poly.pdbx_strand_id
1 'polypeptide(L)'
;MRKKIVAVIGNKKIEEDGIRRRLAYETGKMLVDNGYRVQSGGMGGVMEAVFAGAHASENYREGDTIALVPSFDAETANVYADIVIPTGLDMMRNALVANADAVVGIGGG
;
A
#
# COMPACT_ATOMS: atom_id res chain seq x y z
N MET A 1 -15.61 15.90 -4.47
CA MET A 1 -14.97 15.01 -5.45
C MET A 1 -14.23 13.88 -4.75
N ARG A 2 -14.27 12.72 -5.35
CA ARG A 2 -13.60 11.54 -4.83
C ARG A 2 -12.08 11.66 -5.02
N LYS A 3 -11.32 11.36 -3.98
CA LYS A 3 -9.87 11.24 -4.07
C LYS A 3 -9.55 9.91 -4.77
N LYS A 4 -8.72 9.95 -5.79
CA LYS A 4 -8.40 8.74 -6.55
C LYS A 4 -7.45 7.84 -5.78
N ILE A 5 -7.56 6.54 -6.02
CA ILE A 5 -6.79 5.51 -5.33
C ILE A 5 -5.84 4.86 -6.32
N VAL A 6 -4.57 4.79 -5.95
CA VAL A 6 -3.54 4.09 -6.72
C VAL A 6 -3.10 2.87 -5.92
N ALA A 7 -3.23 1.70 -6.52
CA ALA A 7 -2.76 0.47 -5.90
C ALA A 7 -1.28 0.29 -6.18
N VAL A 8 -0.53 -0.14 -5.16
CA VAL A 8 0.90 -0.45 -5.32
C VAL A 8 1.10 -1.90 -4.93
N ILE A 9 1.66 -2.67 -5.84
CA ILE A 9 1.91 -4.10 -5.66
C ILE A 9 3.41 -4.38 -5.73
N GLY A 10 3.86 -5.41 -5.02
CA GLY A 10 5.26 -5.78 -5.01
C GLY A 10 5.55 -6.87 -3.99
N ASN A 11 6.82 -7.18 -3.84
CA ASN A 11 7.27 -8.29 -3.01
C ASN A 11 6.95 -8.07 -1.53
N LYS A 12 6.51 -9.13 -0.87
CA LYS A 12 6.25 -9.14 0.57
C LYS A 12 7.54 -9.05 1.38
N LYS A 13 8.62 -9.62 0.86
CA LYS A 13 9.93 -9.61 1.53
C LYS A 13 10.93 -8.87 0.65
N ILE A 14 11.50 -7.81 1.19
CA ILE A 14 12.54 -7.03 0.53
C ILE A 14 13.58 -6.64 1.57
N GLU A 15 14.79 -6.32 1.12
CA GLU A 15 15.88 -5.92 1.99
C GLU A 15 15.61 -4.56 2.61
N GLU A 16 16.03 -4.38 3.88
CA GLU A 16 15.84 -3.14 4.63
C GLU A 16 16.43 -1.94 3.92
N ASP A 17 17.65 -2.08 3.39
CA ASP A 17 18.36 -0.99 2.73
C ASP A 17 18.35 -1.14 1.21
N GLY A 18 17.46 -2.00 0.68
CA GLY A 18 17.40 -2.29 -0.73
C GLY A 18 16.77 -1.17 -1.54
N ILE A 19 17.10 -1.17 -2.84
CA ILE A 19 16.60 -0.18 -3.78
C ILE A 19 15.07 -0.27 -3.92
N ARG A 20 14.50 -1.47 -3.79
CA ARG A 20 13.04 -1.67 -3.87
C ARG A 20 12.32 -1.00 -2.71
N ARG A 21 12.88 -1.09 -1.51
CA ARG A 21 12.30 -0.43 -0.34
C ARG A 21 12.31 1.08 -0.51
N ARG A 22 13.44 1.62 -0.96
CA ARG A 22 13.55 3.06 -1.20
C ARG A 22 12.57 3.52 -2.28
N LEU A 23 12.49 2.76 -3.37
CA LEU A 23 11.58 3.09 -4.47
C LEU A 23 10.13 3.04 -4.01
N ALA A 24 9.75 2.04 -3.22
CA ALA A 24 8.40 1.92 -2.69
C ALA A 24 8.07 3.10 -1.76
N TYR A 25 8.99 3.46 -0.88
CA TYR A 25 8.83 4.59 0.03
C TYR A 25 8.64 5.89 -0.76
N GLU A 26 9.52 6.16 -1.72
CA GLU A 26 9.43 7.37 -2.54
C GLU A 26 8.16 7.41 -3.39
N THR A 27 7.72 6.25 -3.87
CA THR A 27 6.48 6.14 -4.64
C THR A 27 5.28 6.51 -3.78
N GLY A 28 5.21 5.98 -2.56
CA GLY A 28 4.11 6.30 -1.65
C GLY A 28 4.06 7.78 -1.30
N LYS A 29 5.21 8.36 -1.02
CA LYS A 29 5.33 9.77 -0.72
C LYS A 29 4.87 10.62 -1.91
N MET A 30 5.36 10.29 -3.10
CA MET A 30 5.02 11.02 -4.33
C MET A 30 3.52 10.96 -4.62
N LEU A 31 2.90 9.80 -4.44
CA LEU A 31 1.47 9.64 -4.71
C LEU A 31 0.64 10.53 -3.79
N VAL A 32 0.93 10.53 -2.49
CA VAL A 32 0.19 11.36 -1.56
C VAL A 32 0.51 12.84 -1.76
N ASP A 33 1.76 13.18 -2.10
CA ASP A 33 2.15 14.54 -2.47
C ASP A 33 1.27 15.07 -3.61
N ASN A 34 0.83 14.18 -4.50
CA ASN A 34 0.00 14.53 -5.66
C ASN A 34 -1.50 14.31 -5.44
N GLY A 35 -1.92 14.09 -4.21
CA GLY A 35 -3.34 14.03 -3.86
C GLY A 35 -4.01 12.68 -4.03
N TYR A 36 -3.25 11.60 -4.18
CA TYR A 36 -3.81 10.25 -4.31
C TYR A 36 -3.82 9.53 -2.96
N ARG A 37 -4.71 8.56 -2.82
CA ARG A 37 -4.65 7.58 -1.76
C ARG A 37 -3.88 6.36 -2.25
N VAL A 38 -3.24 5.64 -1.34
CA VAL A 38 -2.44 4.47 -1.67
C VAL A 38 -3.12 3.23 -1.13
N GLN A 39 -3.29 2.23 -1.97
CA GLN A 39 -3.88 0.95 -1.61
C GLN A 39 -2.85 -0.15 -1.81
N SER A 40 -2.77 -1.09 -0.90
CA SER A 40 -1.90 -2.25 -1.04
C SER A 40 -2.48 -3.44 -0.30
N GLY A 41 -1.76 -4.56 -0.36
CA GLY A 41 -2.13 -5.75 0.41
C GLY A 41 -1.91 -5.61 1.91
N GLY A 42 -1.26 -4.55 2.35
CA GLY A 42 -1.20 -4.19 3.76
C GLY A 42 -0.26 -5.01 4.64
N MET A 43 0.56 -5.84 4.04
CA MET A 43 1.49 -6.70 4.78
C MET A 43 2.89 -6.07 4.83
N GLY A 44 3.95 -6.87 4.69
CA GLY A 44 5.32 -6.37 4.75
C GLY A 44 5.90 -6.01 3.38
N GLY A 45 7.20 -5.75 3.36
CA GLY A 45 7.93 -5.49 2.12
C GLY A 45 7.49 -4.21 1.43
N VAL A 46 7.24 -4.31 0.14
CA VAL A 46 6.78 -3.15 -0.66
C VAL A 46 5.48 -2.57 -0.10
N MET A 47 4.56 -3.42 0.33
CA MET A 47 3.26 -3.01 0.87
C MET A 47 3.41 -2.08 2.07
N GLU A 48 4.34 -2.40 2.97
CA GLU A 48 4.59 -1.58 4.15
C GLU A 48 5.38 -0.32 3.79
N ALA A 49 6.42 -0.47 2.94
CA ALA A 49 7.29 0.65 2.58
C ALA A 49 6.53 1.77 1.87
N VAL A 50 5.60 1.41 0.98
CA VAL A 50 4.80 2.42 0.28
C VAL A 50 3.89 3.19 1.24
N PHE A 51 3.35 2.52 2.25
CA PHE A 51 2.52 3.18 3.26
C PHE A 51 3.37 4.09 4.16
N ALA A 52 4.56 3.64 4.54
CA ALA A 52 5.48 4.48 5.32
C ALA A 52 5.83 5.75 4.56
N GLY A 53 6.07 5.64 3.25
CA GLY A 53 6.32 6.80 2.40
C GLY A 53 5.12 7.73 2.32
N ALA A 54 3.92 7.16 2.20
CA ALA A 54 2.69 7.96 2.18
C ALA A 54 2.56 8.80 3.44
N HIS A 55 2.85 8.22 4.61
CA HIS A 55 2.81 8.94 5.88
C HIS A 55 3.86 10.05 5.97
N ALA A 56 4.93 9.96 5.19
CA ALA A 56 5.98 10.98 5.17
C ALA A 56 5.65 12.20 4.32
N SER A 57 4.58 12.15 3.55
CA SER A 57 4.15 13.28 2.74
C SER A 57 3.58 14.39 3.62
N GLU A 58 3.90 15.64 3.32
CA GLU A 58 3.30 16.79 3.99
C GLU A 58 1.80 16.90 3.73
N ASN A 59 1.33 16.26 2.65
CA ASN A 59 -0.08 16.25 2.28
C ASN A 59 -0.85 15.09 2.87
N TYR A 60 -0.17 14.22 3.63
CA TYR A 60 -0.82 13.04 4.20
C TYR A 60 -1.97 13.42 5.14
N ARG A 61 -3.07 12.70 5.01
CA ARG A 61 -4.22 12.77 5.93
C ARG A 61 -4.64 11.36 6.29
N GLU A 62 -5.15 11.21 7.49
CA GLU A 62 -5.68 9.90 7.92
C GLU A 62 -6.72 9.41 6.92
N GLY A 63 -6.57 8.15 6.51
CA GLY A 63 -7.39 7.54 5.47
C GLY A 63 -6.68 7.44 4.12
N ASP A 64 -5.47 7.98 3.99
CA ASP A 64 -4.74 7.95 2.73
C ASP A 64 -4.05 6.63 2.45
N THR A 65 -4.00 5.71 3.41
CA THR A 65 -3.47 4.35 3.20
C THR A 65 -4.56 3.32 3.47
N ILE A 66 -4.80 2.46 2.49
CA ILE A 66 -5.86 1.45 2.53
C ILE A 66 -5.25 0.08 2.35
N ALA A 67 -5.43 -0.79 3.32
CA ALA A 67 -4.92 -2.17 3.29
C ALA A 67 -6.06 -3.15 3.07
N LEU A 68 -5.91 -4.02 2.08
CA LEU A 68 -6.81 -5.14 1.84
C LEU A 68 -6.07 -6.41 2.25
N VAL A 69 -6.25 -6.84 3.50
CA VAL A 69 -5.50 -7.98 4.02
C VAL A 69 -6.20 -9.30 3.70
N PRO A 70 -5.43 -10.40 3.57
CA PRO A 70 -6.00 -11.69 3.14
C PRO A 70 -6.79 -12.41 4.22
N SER A 71 -6.56 -12.09 5.48
CA SER A 71 -7.22 -12.78 6.61
C SER A 71 -8.53 -12.10 6.99
N PHE A 72 -9.21 -12.66 7.99
CA PHE A 72 -10.36 -12.02 8.62
C PHE A 72 -9.94 -11.06 9.75
N ASP A 73 -8.64 -11.01 10.06
CA ASP A 73 -8.12 -10.24 11.20
C ASP A 73 -7.45 -8.95 10.72
N ALA A 74 -8.07 -7.82 11.02
CA ALA A 74 -7.55 -6.51 10.66
C ALA A 74 -6.19 -6.22 11.30
N GLU A 75 -5.88 -6.86 12.42
CA GLU A 75 -4.61 -6.64 13.13
C GLU A 75 -3.41 -7.22 12.38
N THR A 76 -3.62 -7.99 11.32
CA THR A 76 -2.52 -8.50 10.50
C THR A 76 -1.92 -7.43 9.58
N ALA A 77 -2.57 -6.28 9.44
CA ALA A 77 -2.04 -5.18 8.61
C ALA A 77 -0.83 -4.53 9.29
N ASN A 78 0.05 -3.95 8.47
CA ASN A 78 1.18 -3.19 9.00
C ASN A 78 0.70 -1.91 9.70
N VAL A 79 1.58 -1.31 10.50
CA VAL A 79 1.21 -0.18 11.39
C VAL A 79 0.88 1.11 10.65
N TYR A 80 1.20 1.20 9.36
CA TYR A 80 0.95 2.40 8.57
C TYR A 80 -0.39 2.37 7.84
N ALA A 81 -1.15 1.29 7.97
CA ALA A 81 -2.46 1.19 7.32
C ALA A 81 -3.49 1.98 8.12
N ASP A 82 -4.11 2.97 7.49
CA ASP A 82 -5.16 3.76 8.14
C ASP A 82 -6.51 3.06 8.08
N ILE A 83 -6.84 2.56 6.90
CA ILE A 83 -8.08 1.82 6.66
C ILE A 83 -7.69 0.37 6.40
N VAL A 84 -8.21 -0.56 7.17
CA VAL A 84 -7.93 -1.97 6.98
C VAL A 84 -9.22 -2.70 6.66
N ILE A 85 -9.22 -3.39 5.53
CA ILE A 85 -10.35 -4.22 5.12
C ILE A 85 -9.92 -5.69 5.20
N PRO A 86 -10.36 -6.42 6.22
CA PRO A 86 -10.03 -7.84 6.34
C PRO A 86 -10.95 -8.63 5.40
N THR A 87 -10.39 -9.13 4.30
CA THR A 87 -11.18 -9.74 3.24
C THR A 87 -11.53 -11.20 3.49
N GLY A 88 -10.68 -11.94 4.19
CA GLY A 88 -10.85 -13.38 4.35
C GLY A 88 -10.73 -14.16 3.05
N LEU A 89 -10.21 -13.53 1.99
CA LEU A 89 -10.14 -14.14 0.67
C LEU A 89 -8.79 -14.76 0.34
N ASP A 90 -7.84 -14.72 1.29
CA ASP A 90 -6.50 -15.25 1.11
C ASP A 90 -5.85 -14.66 -0.16
N MET A 91 -5.31 -15.48 -1.04
CA MET A 91 -4.65 -14.98 -2.26
C MET A 91 -5.60 -14.27 -3.22
N MET A 92 -6.88 -14.58 -3.16
CA MET A 92 -7.86 -13.96 -4.05
C MET A 92 -8.06 -12.47 -3.78
N ARG A 93 -7.64 -11.97 -2.60
CA ARG A 93 -7.74 -10.53 -2.31
C ARG A 93 -6.86 -9.69 -3.23
N ASN A 94 -5.89 -10.31 -3.92
CA ASN A 94 -5.04 -9.60 -4.88
C ASN A 94 -5.85 -8.97 -6.02
N ALA A 95 -6.94 -9.61 -6.41
CA ALA A 95 -7.83 -9.04 -7.42
C ALA A 95 -8.48 -7.75 -6.93
N LEU A 96 -8.81 -7.69 -5.63
CA LEU A 96 -9.37 -6.48 -5.03
C LEU A 96 -8.33 -5.39 -4.91
N VAL A 97 -7.10 -5.74 -4.53
CA VAL A 97 -6.00 -4.76 -4.43
C VAL A 97 -5.78 -4.08 -5.77
N ALA A 98 -5.78 -4.86 -6.85
CA ALA A 98 -5.54 -4.32 -8.19
C ALA A 98 -6.73 -3.54 -8.75
N ASN A 99 -7.89 -3.61 -8.13
CA ASN A 99 -9.07 -2.89 -8.58
C ASN A 99 -9.07 -1.47 -8.02
N ALA A 100 -8.33 -0.60 -8.68
CA ALA A 100 -8.15 0.79 -8.27
C ALA A 100 -8.13 1.68 -9.51
N ASP A 101 -7.97 2.98 -9.33
CA ASP A 101 -7.92 3.91 -10.48
C ASP A 101 -6.66 3.70 -11.32
N ALA A 102 -5.57 3.29 -10.69
CA ALA A 102 -4.33 2.93 -11.37
C ALA A 102 -3.55 1.94 -10.52
N VAL A 103 -2.62 1.22 -11.13
CA VAL A 103 -1.78 0.23 -10.44
C VAL A 103 -0.31 0.48 -10.76
N VAL A 104 0.53 0.48 -9.73
CA VAL A 104 1.98 0.59 -9.87
C VAL A 104 2.60 -0.69 -9.33
N GLY A 105 3.44 -1.34 -10.14
CA GLY A 105 4.18 -2.52 -9.71
C GLY A 105 5.63 -2.16 -9.40
N ILE A 106 6.14 -2.63 -8.27
CA ILE A 106 7.53 -2.37 -7.86
C ILE A 106 8.25 -3.70 -7.68
N GLY A 107 9.28 -3.93 -8.49
CA GLY A 107 9.96 -5.20 -8.56
C GLY A 107 9.07 -6.21 -9.26
N GLY A 108 9.15 -7.45 -8.85
CA GLY A 108 8.34 -8.50 -9.44
C GLY A 108 9.12 -9.79 -9.55
N GLY A 109 8.49 -10.81 -9.98
CA GLY A 109 9.11 -12.10 -10.16
C GLY A 109 8.76 -13.10 -9.13
#